data_8102ccde0662f6226f689752a8d6d3bb
#
_entry.id   8102ccde0662f6226f689752a8d6d3bb
#
_cell.length_a   1.000
_cell.length_b   1.000
_cell.length_c   1.000
_cell.angle_alpha   90.00
_cell.angle_beta   90.00
_cell.angle_gamma   90.00
#
_symmetry.space_group_name_H-M   'P 1'
#
loop_
_entity.id
_entity.type
_entity.pdbx_description
1 polymer ?
#
loop_
_entity_poly.entity_id
_entity_poly.type
_entity_poly.pdbx_seq_one_letter_code
_entity_poly.pdbx_strand_id
1 'polypeptide(L)'
;MFMAALILILSTGLFFFYLQAVCQKVLRRRFAQQFSQAIVNANSLEFPSVRKALGEFGVPVEYPRLMMTLKCDFLALTYLLKNAANVNQRYTYEERLLIVYFKLVFVSLVTRHWLRLRETPAALKLTAILEYFANVVGERVNTVRFGNLTASDYLLNL
;
A
#
# COMPACT_ATOMS: atom_id res chain seq x y z
N MET A 1 19.50 31.35 -16.53
CA MET A 1 19.54 29.90 -16.29
C MET A 1 19.36 29.52 -14.82
N PHE A 2 20.09 30.09 -13.87
CA PHE A 2 19.98 29.74 -12.43
C PHE A 2 18.57 29.92 -11.86
N MET A 3 17.86 31.00 -12.16
CA MET A 3 16.50 31.26 -11.67
C MET A 3 15.49 30.20 -12.14
N ALA A 4 15.58 29.77 -13.38
CA ALA A 4 14.69 28.73 -13.91
C ALA A 4 14.95 27.37 -13.24
N ALA A 5 16.21 27.01 -13.03
CA ALA A 5 16.57 25.78 -12.31
C ALA A 5 16.11 25.82 -10.86
N LEU A 6 16.24 26.95 -10.17
CA LEU A 6 15.80 27.12 -8.78
C LEU A 6 14.29 27.02 -8.63
N ILE A 7 13.52 27.63 -9.55
CA ILE A 7 12.06 27.52 -9.59
C ILE A 7 11.62 26.07 -9.82
N LEU A 8 12.29 25.35 -10.73
CA LEU A 8 11.98 23.96 -11.03
C LEU A 8 12.24 23.05 -9.83
N ILE A 9 13.37 23.23 -9.13
CA ILE A 9 13.70 22.46 -7.93
C ILE A 9 12.68 22.73 -6.81
N LEU A 10 12.31 23.98 -6.59
CA LEU A 10 11.35 24.38 -5.56
C LEU A 10 9.96 23.83 -5.87
N SER A 11 9.52 23.95 -7.11
CA SER A 11 8.22 23.41 -7.58
C SER A 11 8.16 21.90 -7.44
N THR A 12 9.23 21.19 -7.79
CA THR A 12 9.32 19.73 -7.64
C THR A 12 9.30 19.34 -6.16
N GLY A 13 10.02 20.05 -5.31
CA GLY A 13 10.01 19.83 -3.86
C GLY A 13 8.62 20.02 -3.24
N LEU A 14 7.93 21.10 -3.58
CA LEU A 14 6.56 21.37 -3.15
C LEU A 14 5.58 20.30 -3.63
N PHE A 15 5.72 19.84 -4.88
CA PHE A 15 4.88 18.76 -5.42
C PHE A 15 5.05 17.46 -4.63
N PHE A 16 6.29 17.04 -4.34
CA PHE A 16 6.54 15.85 -3.52
C PHE A 16 6.03 15.99 -2.09
N PHE A 17 6.19 17.18 -1.49
CA PHE A 17 5.66 17.45 -0.16
C PHE A 17 4.13 17.36 -0.12
N TYR A 18 3.45 17.98 -1.11
CA TYR A 18 2.00 17.90 -1.23
C TYR A 18 1.52 16.47 -1.46
N LEU A 19 2.16 15.73 -2.36
CA LEU A 19 1.86 14.32 -2.62
C LEU A 19 1.99 13.49 -1.34
N GLN A 20 3.07 13.69 -0.58
CA GLN A 20 3.27 12.98 0.69
C GLN A 20 2.17 13.32 1.70
N ALA A 21 1.78 14.58 1.83
CA ALA A 21 0.74 15.02 2.76
C ALA A 21 -0.63 14.39 2.41
N VAL A 22 -1.00 14.39 1.11
CA VAL A 22 -2.24 13.77 0.63
C VAL A 22 -2.23 12.26 0.88
N CYS A 23 -1.13 11.57 0.53
CA CYS A 23 -1.01 10.13 0.75
C CYS A 23 -1.08 9.76 2.24
N GLN A 24 -0.45 10.55 3.12
CA GLN A 24 -0.56 10.33 4.57
C GLN A 24 -2.00 10.52 5.07
N LYS A 25 -2.75 11.48 4.52
CA LYS A 25 -4.16 11.67 4.86
C LYS A 25 -4.99 10.45 4.45
N VAL A 26 -4.76 9.90 3.26
CA VAL A 26 -5.44 8.67 2.79
C VAL A 26 -5.08 7.48 3.68
N LEU A 27 -3.80 7.29 4.02
CA LEU A 27 -3.34 6.18 4.89
C LEU A 27 -3.91 6.27 6.31
N ARG A 28 -4.31 7.46 6.79
CA ARG A 28 -4.95 7.65 8.10
C ARG A 28 -6.46 7.34 8.10
N ARG A 29 -7.02 6.94 6.95
CA ARG A 29 -8.42 6.53 6.88
C ARG A 29 -8.67 5.38 7.86
N ARG A 30 -9.66 5.55 8.73
CA ARG A 30 -10.08 4.49 9.66
C ARG A 30 -11.02 3.54 8.91
N PHE A 31 -10.67 2.27 8.86
CA PHE A 31 -11.55 1.22 8.39
C PHE A 31 -12.51 0.80 9.52
N ALA A 32 -13.76 0.51 9.20
CA ALA A 32 -14.75 0.04 10.16
C ALA A 32 -14.35 -1.29 10.80
N GLN A 33 -13.70 -2.14 10.02
CA GLN A 33 -13.09 -3.39 10.45
C GLN A 33 -11.68 -3.53 9.86
N GLN A 34 -10.77 -4.13 10.62
CA GLN A 34 -9.42 -4.42 10.13
C GLN A 34 -9.41 -5.80 9.45
N PHE A 35 -9.46 -5.78 8.12
CA PHE A 35 -9.42 -6.99 7.30
C PHE A 35 -7.99 -7.41 6.93
N SER A 36 -6.99 -6.58 7.21
CA SER A 36 -5.60 -6.82 6.81
C SER A 36 -5.09 -8.19 7.25
N GLN A 37 -5.38 -8.60 8.49
CA GLN A 37 -4.93 -9.88 9.03
C GLN A 37 -5.51 -11.07 8.26
N ALA A 38 -6.80 -11.04 7.93
CA ALA A 38 -7.45 -12.11 7.17
C ALA A 38 -6.87 -12.23 5.76
N ILE A 39 -6.63 -11.11 5.07
CA ILE A 39 -6.03 -11.08 3.74
C ILE A 39 -4.56 -11.52 3.76
N VAL A 40 -3.80 -11.11 4.77
CA VAL A 40 -2.42 -11.55 4.98
C VAL A 40 -2.34 -13.06 5.13
N ASN A 41 -3.17 -13.64 6.00
CA ASN A 41 -3.18 -15.08 6.27
C ASN A 41 -3.64 -15.88 5.03
N ALA A 42 -4.67 -15.40 4.31
CA ALA A 42 -5.19 -16.08 3.13
C ALA A 42 -4.21 -16.07 1.94
N ASN A 43 -3.34 -15.08 1.84
CA ASN A 43 -2.40 -14.91 0.71
C ASN A 43 -0.93 -15.08 1.11
N SER A 44 -0.64 -15.48 2.34
CA SER A 44 0.73 -15.70 2.87
C SER A 44 1.64 -14.48 2.65
N LEU A 45 1.12 -13.27 2.92
CA LEU A 45 1.87 -12.03 2.75
C LEU A 45 2.87 -11.86 3.90
N GLU A 46 4.08 -11.42 3.59
CA GLU A 46 5.19 -11.33 4.54
C GLU A 46 5.43 -9.91 5.08
N PHE A 47 4.81 -8.88 4.53
CA PHE A 47 5.06 -7.49 4.95
C PHE A 47 4.81 -7.21 6.45
N PRO A 48 3.88 -7.89 7.17
CA PRO A 48 3.72 -7.67 8.59
C PRO A 48 4.93 -8.17 9.41
N SER A 49 5.54 -9.28 8.98
CA SER A 49 6.78 -9.81 9.58
C SER A 49 7.94 -8.83 9.39
N VAL A 50 8.05 -8.24 8.20
CA VAL A 50 9.03 -7.19 7.90
C VAL A 50 8.81 -5.97 8.79
N ARG A 51 7.55 -5.51 8.94
CA ARG A 51 7.20 -4.37 9.80
C ARG A 51 7.57 -4.62 11.25
N LYS A 52 7.28 -5.83 11.76
CA LYS A 52 7.62 -6.24 13.12
C LYS A 52 9.13 -6.28 13.34
N ALA A 53 9.88 -6.88 12.42
CA ALA A 53 11.34 -6.95 12.48
C ALA A 53 11.99 -5.55 12.51
N LEU A 54 11.51 -4.63 11.67
CA LEU A 54 12.03 -3.27 11.59
C LEU A 54 11.61 -2.38 12.76
N GLY A 55 10.39 -2.58 13.32
CA GLY A 55 9.83 -1.74 14.37
C GLY A 55 10.22 -2.14 15.78
N GLU A 56 10.15 -3.45 16.10
CA GLU A 56 10.34 -3.95 17.46
C GLU A 56 11.80 -4.35 17.74
N PHE A 57 12.49 -4.94 16.78
CA PHE A 57 13.78 -5.55 17.03
C PHE A 57 14.97 -4.75 16.49
N GLY A 58 14.73 -3.75 15.62
CA GLY A 58 15.83 -3.03 14.97
C GLY A 58 16.80 -3.96 14.23
N VAL A 59 16.36 -5.20 13.95
CA VAL A 59 17.19 -6.23 13.31
C VAL A 59 17.42 -5.80 11.88
N PRO A 60 18.67 -5.78 11.41
CA PRO A 60 18.96 -5.50 10.02
C PRO A 60 18.37 -6.64 9.16
N VAL A 61 17.27 -6.33 8.46
CA VAL A 61 16.72 -7.24 7.46
C VAL A 61 17.61 -7.17 6.24
N GLU A 62 18.00 -8.31 5.70
CA GLU A 62 18.79 -8.35 4.47
C GLU A 62 18.07 -7.58 3.34
N TYR A 63 18.75 -6.59 2.81
CA TYR A 63 18.18 -5.70 1.79
C TYR A 63 17.58 -6.43 0.59
N PRO A 64 18.22 -7.45 -0.03
CA PRO A 64 17.62 -8.18 -1.15
C PRO A 64 16.31 -8.86 -0.78
N ARG A 65 16.24 -9.46 0.41
CA ARG A 65 15.03 -10.11 0.92
C ARG A 65 13.93 -9.09 1.17
N LEU A 66 14.24 -7.97 1.83
CA LEU A 66 13.31 -6.87 2.06
C LEU A 66 12.69 -6.37 0.75
N MET A 67 13.52 -6.11 -0.26
CA MET A 67 13.09 -5.62 -1.57
C MET A 67 12.18 -6.62 -2.28
N MET A 68 12.54 -7.90 -2.25
CA MET A 68 11.76 -8.95 -2.90
C MET A 68 10.40 -9.13 -2.23
N THR A 69 10.37 -9.23 -0.91
CA THR A 69 9.13 -9.34 -0.13
C THR A 69 8.18 -8.18 -0.41
N LEU A 70 8.64 -6.94 -0.27
CA LEU A 70 7.80 -5.76 -0.50
C LEU A 70 7.28 -5.68 -1.94
N LYS A 71 8.09 -6.08 -2.92
CA LYS A 71 7.68 -6.11 -4.33
C LYS A 71 6.65 -7.20 -4.60
N CYS A 72 6.85 -8.42 -4.08
CA CYS A 72 5.94 -9.54 -4.27
C CYS A 72 4.58 -9.24 -3.62
N ASP A 73 4.58 -8.76 -2.37
CA ASP A 73 3.35 -8.41 -1.65
C ASP A 73 2.59 -7.28 -2.34
N PHE A 74 3.30 -6.28 -2.88
CA PHE A 74 2.69 -5.21 -3.67
C PHE A 74 2.02 -5.73 -4.94
N LEU A 75 2.68 -6.62 -5.68
CA LEU A 75 2.11 -7.23 -6.88
C LEU A 75 0.88 -8.09 -6.55
N ALA A 76 0.96 -8.90 -5.49
CA ALA A 76 -0.17 -9.70 -5.03
C ALA A 76 -1.38 -8.83 -4.64
N LEU A 77 -1.16 -7.80 -3.83
CA LEU A 77 -2.23 -6.91 -3.39
C LEU A 77 -2.83 -6.08 -4.52
N THR A 78 -2.01 -5.58 -5.46
CA THR A 78 -2.54 -4.85 -6.62
C THR A 78 -3.32 -5.77 -7.57
N TYR A 79 -2.93 -7.02 -7.71
CA TYR A 79 -3.69 -8.02 -8.43
C TYR A 79 -5.03 -8.30 -7.74
N LEU A 80 -5.03 -8.50 -6.42
CA LEU A 80 -6.25 -8.71 -5.63
C LEU A 80 -7.19 -7.50 -5.69
N LEU A 81 -6.66 -6.27 -5.59
CA LEU A 81 -7.44 -5.05 -5.73
C LEU A 81 -8.21 -4.97 -7.05
N LYS A 82 -7.63 -5.51 -8.12
CA LYS A 82 -8.25 -5.53 -9.44
C LYS A 82 -9.30 -6.63 -9.60
N ASN A 83 -9.08 -7.79 -8.96
CA ASN A 83 -9.85 -9.02 -9.22
C ASN A 83 -10.69 -9.50 -8.02
N ALA A 84 -10.59 -8.89 -6.84
CA ALA A 84 -11.20 -9.38 -5.60
C ALA A 84 -12.74 -9.48 -5.63
N ALA A 85 -13.39 -8.77 -6.54
CA ALA A 85 -14.85 -8.75 -6.67
C ALA A 85 -15.37 -9.49 -7.93
N ASN A 86 -14.55 -10.32 -8.58
CA ASN A 86 -14.87 -10.94 -9.91
C ASN A 86 -15.33 -9.92 -10.98
N VAL A 87 -15.28 -8.64 -10.67
CA VAL A 87 -15.57 -7.52 -11.55
C VAL A 87 -14.26 -6.83 -11.82
N ASN A 88 -13.90 -6.65 -13.08
CA ASN A 88 -12.71 -5.91 -13.51
C ASN A 88 -12.84 -4.43 -13.08
N GLN A 89 -12.75 -4.19 -11.76
CA GLN A 89 -12.94 -2.87 -11.17
C GLN A 89 -11.77 -1.98 -11.49
N ARG A 90 -12.07 -0.76 -11.92
CA ARG A 90 -11.06 0.28 -12.07
C ARG A 90 -10.59 0.73 -10.69
N TYR A 91 -9.29 0.97 -10.57
CA TYR A 91 -8.72 1.56 -9.36
C TYR A 91 -9.41 2.90 -9.04
N THR A 92 -9.75 3.10 -7.77
CA THR A 92 -10.20 4.39 -7.25
C THR A 92 -9.07 5.41 -7.37
N TYR A 93 -9.39 6.70 -7.36
CA TYR A 93 -8.37 7.76 -7.40
C TYR A 93 -7.34 7.62 -6.26
N GLU A 94 -7.81 7.34 -5.05
CA GLU A 94 -6.95 7.11 -3.88
C GLU A 94 -5.99 5.93 -4.09
N GLU A 95 -6.47 4.83 -4.64
CA GLU A 95 -5.65 3.64 -4.92
C GLU A 95 -4.59 3.91 -5.98
N ARG A 96 -4.95 4.62 -7.06
CA ARG A 96 -3.98 5.02 -8.10
C ARG A 96 -2.90 5.91 -7.52
N LEU A 97 -3.28 6.87 -6.68
CA LEU A 97 -2.37 7.77 -6.02
C LEU A 97 -1.41 7.02 -5.10
N LEU A 98 -1.91 6.05 -4.32
CA LEU A 98 -1.08 5.22 -3.46
C LEU A 98 -0.18 4.24 -4.24
N ILE A 99 -0.62 3.74 -5.40
CA ILE A 99 0.23 2.92 -6.29
C ILE A 99 1.42 3.74 -6.79
N VAL A 100 1.18 4.98 -7.22
CA VAL A 100 2.26 5.90 -7.63
C VAL A 100 3.17 6.23 -6.46
N TYR A 101 2.59 6.54 -5.31
CA TYR A 101 3.34 6.85 -4.09
C TYR A 101 4.20 5.65 -3.62
N PHE A 102 3.66 4.43 -3.68
CA PHE A 102 4.45 3.22 -3.40
C PHE A 102 5.69 3.13 -4.28
N LYS A 103 5.54 3.32 -5.59
CA LYS A 103 6.67 3.28 -6.53
C LYS A 103 7.71 4.36 -6.21
N LEU A 104 7.30 5.57 -5.86
CA LEU A 104 8.20 6.66 -5.48
C LEU A 104 8.96 6.35 -4.18
N VAL A 105 8.26 5.86 -3.15
CA VAL A 105 8.89 5.47 -1.89
C VAL A 105 9.82 4.27 -2.10
N PHE A 106 9.45 3.34 -2.99
CA PHE A 106 10.30 2.20 -3.34
C PHE A 106 11.59 2.64 -4.04
N VAL A 107 11.53 3.57 -4.99
CA VAL A 107 12.72 4.19 -5.59
C VAL A 107 13.54 4.93 -4.53
N SER A 108 12.89 5.64 -3.61
CA SER A 108 13.58 6.27 -2.48
C SER A 108 14.29 5.25 -1.58
N LEU A 109 13.72 4.07 -1.35
CA LEU A 109 14.36 2.98 -0.60
C LEU A 109 15.63 2.50 -1.31
N VAL A 110 15.57 2.27 -2.63
CA VAL A 110 16.73 1.89 -3.45
C VAL A 110 17.83 2.95 -3.38
N THR A 111 17.45 4.22 -3.55
CA THR A 111 18.39 5.35 -3.50
C THR A 111 19.05 5.46 -2.12
N ARG A 112 18.29 5.29 -1.05
CA ARG A 112 18.79 5.31 0.33
C ARG A 112 19.79 4.18 0.58
N HIS A 113 19.50 2.98 0.09
CA HIS A 113 20.42 1.85 0.18
C HIS A 113 21.74 2.18 -0.53
N TRP A 114 21.67 2.69 -1.76
CA TRP A 114 22.87 3.06 -2.53
C TRP A 114 23.72 4.15 -1.86
N LEU A 115 23.05 5.13 -1.23
CA LEU A 115 23.69 6.20 -0.46
C LEU A 115 24.08 5.78 0.98
N ARG A 116 23.85 4.52 1.36
CA ARG A 116 24.08 4.00 2.73
C ARG A 116 23.35 4.81 3.82
N LEU A 117 22.18 5.33 3.49
CA LEU A 117 21.30 6.03 4.44
C LEU A 117 20.35 5.06 5.13
N ARG A 118 19.73 5.50 6.25
CA ARG A 118 18.73 4.68 6.96
C ARG A 118 17.55 4.31 6.07
N GLU A 119 17.34 3.03 5.88
CA GLU A 119 16.29 2.43 5.03
C GLU A 119 14.95 2.25 5.76
N THR A 120 15.02 2.08 7.09
CA THR A 120 13.87 1.81 7.96
C THR A 120 12.66 2.71 7.72
N PRO A 121 12.79 4.06 7.65
CA PRO A 121 11.61 4.92 7.48
C PRO A 121 10.93 4.74 6.12
N ALA A 122 11.68 4.42 5.07
CA ALA A 122 11.10 4.14 3.76
C ALA A 122 10.40 2.78 3.74
N ALA A 123 11.01 1.75 4.33
CA ALA A 123 10.42 0.42 4.44
C ALA A 123 9.13 0.44 5.29
N LEU A 124 9.09 1.15 6.42
CA LEU A 124 7.88 1.29 7.23
C LEU A 124 6.74 2.01 6.49
N LYS A 125 7.05 3.00 5.65
CA LYS A 125 6.03 3.65 4.78
C LYS A 125 5.47 2.66 3.76
N LEU A 126 6.32 1.84 3.15
CA LEU A 126 5.88 0.81 2.19
C LEU A 126 4.97 -0.22 2.85
N THR A 127 5.32 -0.73 4.04
CA THR A 127 4.45 -1.67 4.77
C THR A 127 3.11 -1.06 5.17
N ALA A 128 3.06 0.24 5.51
CA ALA A 128 1.81 0.93 5.80
C ALA A 128 0.89 1.04 4.55
N ILE A 129 1.46 1.24 3.36
CA ILE A 129 0.69 1.25 2.11
C ILE A 129 0.14 -0.16 1.80
N LEU A 130 0.94 -1.21 2.01
CA LEU A 130 0.51 -2.60 1.83
C LEU A 130 -0.62 -2.96 2.80
N GLU A 131 -0.54 -2.54 4.05
CA GLU A 131 -1.61 -2.72 5.04
C GLU A 131 -2.92 -2.03 4.61
N TYR A 132 -2.82 -0.80 4.09
CA TYR A 132 -3.97 -0.09 3.53
C TYR A 132 -4.61 -0.90 2.38
N PHE A 133 -3.81 -1.38 1.43
CA PHE A 133 -4.32 -2.19 0.33
C PHE A 133 -4.95 -3.51 0.80
N ALA A 134 -4.37 -4.19 1.78
CA ALA A 134 -4.95 -5.39 2.36
C ALA A 134 -6.33 -5.12 3.00
N ASN A 135 -6.49 -3.99 3.70
CA ASN A 135 -7.78 -3.59 4.26
C ASN A 135 -8.82 -3.27 3.16
N VAL A 136 -8.43 -2.55 2.10
CA VAL A 136 -9.34 -2.24 0.97
C VAL A 136 -9.77 -3.52 0.25
N VAL A 137 -8.86 -4.46 0.01
CA VAL A 137 -9.19 -5.77 -0.57
C VAL A 137 -10.20 -6.50 0.31
N GLY A 138 -9.95 -6.54 1.62
CA GLY A 138 -10.86 -7.19 2.57
C GLY A 138 -12.25 -6.55 2.60
N GLU A 139 -12.32 -5.23 2.59
CA GLU A 139 -13.58 -4.48 2.52
C GLU A 139 -14.37 -4.82 1.23
N ARG A 140 -13.68 -4.89 0.08
CA ARG A 140 -14.31 -5.27 -1.20
C ARG A 140 -14.84 -6.70 -1.19
N VAL A 141 -14.02 -7.66 -0.73
CA VAL A 141 -14.44 -9.07 -0.64
C VAL A 141 -15.66 -9.21 0.27
N ASN A 142 -15.63 -8.52 1.41
CA ASN A 142 -16.73 -8.56 2.37
C ASN A 142 -18.02 -7.97 1.79
N THR A 143 -17.93 -6.83 1.09
CA THR A 143 -19.10 -6.18 0.46
C THR A 143 -19.75 -7.09 -0.59
N VAL A 144 -18.95 -7.79 -1.41
CA VAL A 144 -19.47 -8.73 -2.42
C VAL A 144 -20.15 -9.94 -1.75
N ARG A 145 -19.56 -10.46 -0.68
CA ARG A 145 -20.11 -11.59 0.06
C ARG A 145 -21.47 -11.26 0.70
N PHE A 146 -21.60 -10.08 1.31
CA PHE A 146 -22.87 -9.62 1.87
C PHE A 146 -23.90 -9.26 0.79
N GLY A 147 -23.48 -8.67 -0.32
CA GLY A 147 -24.37 -8.37 -1.44
C GLY A 147 -25.01 -9.62 -2.04
N ASN A 148 -24.25 -10.71 -2.16
CA ASN A 148 -24.76 -11.98 -2.64
C ASN A 148 -25.72 -12.67 -1.65
N LEU A 149 -25.47 -12.55 -0.34
CA LEU A 149 -26.37 -13.07 0.70
C LEU A 149 -27.71 -12.35 0.69
N THR A 150 -27.70 -11.03 0.54
CA THR A 150 -28.93 -10.22 0.48
C THR A 150 -29.75 -10.56 -0.77
N ALA A 151 -29.14 -10.80 -1.92
CA ALA A 151 -29.80 -11.18 -3.14
C ALA A 151 -30.43 -12.59 -3.03
N SER A 152 -29.73 -13.54 -2.40
CA SER A 152 -30.28 -14.89 -2.17
C SER A 152 -31.44 -14.91 -1.16
N ASP A 153 -31.37 -14.05 -0.12
CA ASP A 153 -32.48 -13.92 0.84
C ASP A 153 -33.75 -13.33 0.21
N TYR A 154 -33.61 -12.41 -0.75
CA TYR A 154 -34.76 -11.90 -1.53
C TYR A 154 -35.38 -12.96 -2.43
N LEU A 155 -34.57 -13.84 -3.01
CA LEU A 155 -35.05 -14.91 -3.90
C LEU A 155 -35.70 -16.07 -3.14
N LEU A 156 -35.36 -16.27 -1.86
CA LEU A 156 -35.95 -17.30 -1.00
C LEU A 156 -37.30 -16.88 -0.39
N ASN A 157 -37.66 -15.59 -0.42
CA ASN A 157 -38.88 -15.03 0.11
C ASN A 157 -39.92 -14.68 -0.99
N LEU A 158 -39.66 -15.04 -2.24
CA LEU A 158 -40.59 -14.98 -3.38
C LEU A 158 -41.20 -16.35 -3.63
#